data_33190fe5861a6505334d6f2f07955628
#
_entry.id   33190fe5861a6505334d6f2f07955628
#
_cell.length_a   1.000
_cell.length_b   1.000
_cell.length_c   1.000
_cell.angle_alpha   90.00
_cell.angle_beta   90.00
_cell.angle_gamma   90.00
#
_symmetry.space_group_name_H-M   'P 1'
#
loop_
_entity.id
_entity.type
_entity.pdbx_description
1 polymer ?
#
loop_
_entity_poly.entity_id
_entity_poly.type
_entity_poly.pdbx_seq_one_letter_code
_entity_poly.pdbx_strand_id
1 'polypeptide(L)'
;MQNFNIIKKSDIEQTFRVAKVMSDFDVKIEHSNEQFNGCIELPEKWNIGLIVGASGTGKTTIAKEIFNDCFVNNFEYTHKSVIDDMPKNVSIDEIEKMFYSVGFGSVPSWLKPYNVLSNGEKMRVDLARALLEKDKICFDEFTSVVDRNVAQTACIAINKAIKKQNKQFIAISCHYDIIEWLQPDWIFDTNKMQMVFTIAHDQKKYLQSRVVGENNGTNLGNIII
;
A
#
# COMPACT_ATOMS: atom_id res chain seq x y z
N MET A 1 13.17 -12.38 -11.80
CA MET A 1 13.79 -11.03 -11.86
C MET A 1 12.96 -10.17 -12.78
N GLN A 2 12.38 -9.10 -12.27
CA GLN A 2 11.54 -8.16 -13.03
C GLN A 2 12.21 -6.78 -12.99
N ASN A 3 12.76 -6.37 -14.12
CA ASN A 3 13.38 -5.06 -14.29
C ASN A 3 12.31 -4.04 -14.68
N PHE A 4 12.41 -2.83 -14.15
CA PHE A 4 11.57 -1.72 -14.56
C PHE A 4 12.41 -0.47 -14.84
N ASN A 5 11.97 0.29 -15.84
CA ASN A 5 12.51 1.61 -16.18
C ASN A 5 11.31 2.49 -16.54
N ILE A 6 10.84 3.26 -15.59
CA ILE A 6 9.63 4.06 -15.71
C ILE A 6 10.06 5.52 -15.78
N ILE A 7 9.60 6.20 -16.85
CA ILE A 7 9.77 7.65 -17.02
C ILE A 7 8.39 8.28 -16.92
N LYS A 8 8.15 9.00 -15.84
CA LYS A 8 6.93 9.77 -15.63
C LYS A 8 7.19 11.20 -16.08
N LYS A 9 6.53 11.61 -17.16
CA LYS A 9 6.55 12.99 -17.64
C LYS A 9 5.30 13.70 -17.13
N SER A 10 5.47 14.85 -16.50
CA SER A 10 4.36 15.74 -16.22
C SER A 10 4.44 16.94 -17.14
N ASP A 11 3.54 16.97 -18.12
CA ASP A 11 3.34 18.16 -18.96
C ASP A 11 2.37 19.09 -18.21
N ILE A 12 2.80 20.30 -17.96
CA ILE A 12 1.95 21.34 -17.37
C ILE A 12 1.31 22.13 -18.51
N GLU A 13 0.00 22.03 -18.63
CA GLU A 13 -0.76 22.82 -19.59
C GLU A 13 -0.65 24.31 -19.25
N GLN A 14 -0.22 25.13 -20.20
CA GLN A 14 -0.07 26.57 -20.01
C GLN A 14 -1.44 27.28 -20.16
N THR A 15 -2.24 27.22 -19.11
CA THR A 15 -3.46 28.03 -19.01
C THR A 15 -3.16 29.42 -18.46
N PHE A 16 -4.07 30.38 -18.66
CA PHE A 16 -3.95 31.71 -18.04
C PHE A 16 -3.75 31.65 -16.52
N ARG A 17 -4.45 30.73 -15.84
CA ARG A 17 -4.33 30.55 -14.39
C ARG A 17 -2.94 30.04 -14.00
N VAL A 18 -2.40 29.09 -14.73
CA VAL A 18 -1.05 28.55 -14.52
C VAL A 18 -0.02 29.65 -14.74
N ALA A 19 -0.09 30.39 -15.85
CA ALA A 19 0.82 31.50 -16.16
C ALA A 19 0.79 32.58 -15.08
N LYS A 20 -0.39 32.92 -14.54
CA LYS A 20 -0.52 33.89 -13.47
C LYS A 20 0.13 33.39 -12.18
N VAL A 21 -0.11 32.17 -11.75
CA VAL A 21 0.51 31.58 -10.53
C VAL A 21 2.03 31.54 -10.69
N MET A 22 2.53 31.14 -11.85
CA MET A 22 3.97 31.13 -12.14
C MET A 22 4.60 32.52 -12.02
N SER A 23 3.91 33.55 -12.56
CA SER A 23 4.36 34.93 -12.47
C SER A 23 4.31 35.47 -11.03
N ASP A 24 3.22 35.17 -10.30
CA ASP A 24 3.01 35.70 -8.95
C ASP A 24 4.00 35.10 -7.91
N PHE A 25 4.49 33.87 -8.16
CA PHE A 25 5.37 33.13 -7.26
C PHE A 25 6.78 32.89 -7.83
N ASP A 26 7.12 33.50 -8.98
CA ASP A 26 8.40 33.32 -9.69
C ASP A 26 8.81 31.85 -9.89
N VAL A 27 7.80 30.99 -10.19
CA VAL A 27 7.99 29.56 -10.41
C VAL A 27 8.31 29.32 -11.88
N LYS A 28 9.44 28.68 -12.17
CA LYS A 28 9.77 28.21 -13.51
C LYS A 28 9.20 26.81 -13.72
N ILE A 29 8.55 26.57 -14.87
CA ILE A 29 8.17 25.22 -15.28
C ILE A 29 9.45 24.48 -15.67
N GLU A 30 9.95 23.66 -14.79
CA GLU A 30 10.85 22.58 -15.18
C GLU A 30 9.98 21.37 -15.45
N HIS A 31 10.05 20.80 -16.66
CA HIS A 31 9.44 19.52 -16.98
C HIS A 31 10.07 18.49 -16.04
N SER A 32 9.36 18.14 -14.97
CA SER A 32 9.88 17.15 -14.05
C SER A 32 9.72 15.77 -14.67
N ASN A 33 10.81 15.26 -15.24
CA ASN A 33 10.90 13.87 -15.63
C ASN A 33 11.33 13.08 -14.40
N GLU A 34 10.40 12.42 -13.75
CA GLU A 34 10.72 11.47 -12.71
C GLU A 34 11.07 10.13 -13.35
N GLN A 35 12.25 9.61 -13.07
CA GLN A 35 12.72 8.31 -13.58
C GLN A 35 12.89 7.33 -12.42
N PHE A 36 12.23 6.18 -12.52
CA PHE A 36 12.34 5.09 -11.56
C PHE A 36 12.96 3.88 -12.26
N ASN A 37 14.15 3.50 -11.82
CA ASN A 37 14.88 2.35 -12.35
C ASN A 37 15.15 1.36 -11.21
N GLY A 38 14.92 0.10 -11.46
CA GLY A 38 15.20 -0.92 -10.46
C GLY A 38 14.90 -2.33 -10.96
N CYS A 39 15.12 -3.26 -10.05
CA CYS A 39 14.82 -4.67 -10.25
C CYS A 39 14.15 -5.23 -9.02
N ILE A 40 13.05 -5.95 -9.21
CA ILE A 40 12.40 -6.74 -8.16
C ILE A 40 12.65 -8.22 -8.47
N GLU A 41 13.36 -8.90 -7.58
CA GLU A 41 13.56 -10.32 -7.62
C GLU A 41 12.72 -10.98 -6.52
N LEU A 42 11.68 -11.70 -6.93
CA LEU A 42 10.78 -12.35 -5.98
C LEU A 42 11.33 -13.71 -5.58
N PRO A 43 11.21 -14.10 -4.29
CA PRO A 43 11.51 -15.46 -3.85
C PRO A 43 10.61 -16.48 -4.58
N GLU A 44 11.08 -17.72 -4.73
CA GLU A 44 10.25 -18.79 -5.34
C GLU A 44 8.96 -19.05 -4.56
N LYS A 45 9.03 -18.95 -3.24
CA LYS A 45 7.88 -19.13 -2.33
C LYS A 45 7.77 -17.92 -1.42
N TRP A 46 6.62 -17.29 -1.44
CA TRP A 46 6.30 -16.17 -0.57
C TRP A 46 4.78 -16.00 -0.47
N ASN A 47 4.33 -15.44 0.61
CA ASN A 47 2.93 -15.09 0.83
C ASN A 47 2.74 -13.57 0.92
N ILE A 48 3.67 -12.85 1.56
CA ILE A 48 3.51 -11.42 1.83
C ILE A 48 4.71 -10.65 1.29
N GLY A 49 4.43 -9.66 0.46
CA GLY A 49 5.38 -8.68 -0.03
C GLY A 49 5.04 -7.27 0.47
N LEU A 50 6.05 -6.41 0.55
CA LEU A 50 5.87 -5.03 0.92
C LEU A 50 6.66 -4.09 0.00
N ILE A 51 5.98 -3.11 -0.58
CA ILE A 51 6.60 -1.97 -1.24
C ILE A 51 6.46 -0.77 -0.30
N VAL A 52 7.58 -0.23 0.18
CA VAL A 52 7.59 0.82 1.19
C VAL A 52 8.50 1.98 0.81
N GLY A 53 8.17 3.19 1.25
CA GLY A 53 8.97 4.40 1.03
C GLY A 53 8.16 5.66 1.30
N ALA A 54 8.81 6.81 1.29
CA ALA A 54 8.15 8.10 1.49
C ALA A 54 7.09 8.39 0.41
N SER A 55 6.21 9.35 0.68
CA SER A 55 5.27 9.83 -0.35
C SER A 55 6.04 10.39 -1.56
N GLY A 56 5.54 10.16 -2.77
CA GLY A 56 6.19 10.63 -4.00
C GLY A 56 7.36 9.78 -4.52
N THR A 57 7.78 8.71 -3.84
CA THR A 57 8.92 7.86 -4.29
C THR A 57 8.56 6.83 -5.37
N GLY A 58 7.39 6.94 -5.97
CA GLY A 58 6.99 6.07 -7.09
C GLY A 58 6.40 4.71 -6.71
N LYS A 59 6.09 4.44 -5.43
CA LYS A 59 5.53 3.16 -4.95
C LYS A 59 4.39 2.63 -5.81
N THR A 60 3.33 3.40 -5.94
CA THR A 60 2.14 3.05 -6.73
C THR A 60 2.46 2.84 -8.21
N THR A 61 3.33 3.68 -8.77
CA THR A 61 3.76 3.61 -10.17
C THR A 61 4.52 2.32 -10.45
N ILE A 62 5.50 1.99 -9.58
CA ILE A 62 6.28 0.75 -9.67
C ILE A 62 5.40 -0.47 -9.48
N ALA A 63 4.50 -0.43 -8.49
CA ALA A 63 3.59 -1.52 -8.24
C ALA A 63 2.62 -1.79 -9.40
N LYS A 64 2.08 -0.75 -10.03
CA LYS A 64 1.23 -0.89 -11.21
C LYS A 64 1.99 -1.44 -12.41
N GLU A 65 3.24 -1.07 -12.60
CA GLU A 65 4.06 -1.62 -13.68
C GLU A 65 4.31 -3.12 -13.51
N ILE A 66 4.62 -3.55 -12.29
CA ILE A 66 5.07 -4.93 -12.02
C ILE A 66 3.90 -5.86 -11.67
N PHE A 67 2.88 -5.37 -10.98
CA PHE A 67 1.79 -6.14 -10.39
C PHE A 67 0.41 -5.74 -10.91
N ASN A 68 0.32 -5.21 -12.14
CA ASN A 68 -0.92 -4.72 -12.73
C ASN A 68 -2.02 -5.79 -12.80
N ASP A 69 -1.65 -7.05 -13.02
CA ASP A 69 -2.54 -8.22 -13.08
C ASP A 69 -3.31 -8.47 -11.77
N CYS A 70 -2.71 -8.10 -10.64
CA CYS A 70 -3.26 -8.30 -9.31
C CYS A 70 -3.47 -7.01 -8.52
N PHE A 71 -3.27 -5.85 -9.15
CA PHE A 71 -3.51 -4.57 -8.50
C PHE A 71 -4.99 -4.41 -8.18
N VAL A 72 -5.29 -4.02 -6.94
CA VAL A 72 -6.67 -3.78 -6.50
C VAL A 72 -7.03 -2.34 -6.85
N ASN A 73 -7.99 -2.21 -7.76
CA ASN A 73 -8.61 -0.91 -8.07
C ASN A 73 -9.78 -0.66 -7.12
N ASN A 74 -10.33 0.55 -7.14
CA ASN A 74 -11.50 0.89 -6.37
C ASN A 74 -12.67 -0.01 -6.75
N PHE A 75 -13.31 -0.61 -5.73
CA PHE A 75 -14.54 -1.36 -5.92
C PHE A 75 -15.74 -0.42 -5.98
N GLU A 76 -16.73 -0.81 -6.77
CA GLU A 76 -18.03 -0.16 -6.73
C GLU A 76 -18.92 -0.86 -5.69
N TYR A 77 -19.52 -0.05 -4.81
CA TYR A 77 -20.44 -0.47 -3.79
C TYR A 77 -21.79 0.22 -4.01
N THR A 78 -22.79 -0.54 -4.40
CA THR A 78 -24.08 -0.01 -4.86
C THR A 78 -25.25 -0.41 -3.98
N HIS A 79 -25.07 -1.45 -3.15
CA HIS A 79 -26.13 -1.97 -2.29
C HIS A 79 -26.24 -1.20 -0.96
N LYS A 80 -27.33 -1.43 -0.26
CA LYS A 80 -27.60 -0.83 1.06
C LYS A 80 -26.86 -1.55 2.20
N SER A 81 -26.17 -2.65 1.89
CA SER A 81 -25.36 -3.40 2.83
C SER A 81 -24.09 -3.90 2.13
N VAL A 82 -22.94 -3.86 2.82
CA VAL A 82 -21.68 -4.30 2.22
C VAL A 82 -21.64 -5.81 1.99
N ILE A 83 -22.40 -6.60 2.72
CA ILE A 83 -22.45 -8.05 2.50
C ILE A 83 -23.09 -8.39 1.15
N ASP A 84 -24.04 -7.57 0.68
CA ASP A 84 -24.68 -7.74 -0.63
C ASP A 84 -23.78 -7.30 -1.79
N ASP A 85 -22.75 -6.52 -1.53
CA ASP A 85 -21.76 -6.09 -2.51
C ASP A 85 -20.60 -7.11 -2.68
N MET A 86 -20.58 -8.16 -1.87
CA MET A 86 -19.58 -9.23 -2.01
C MET A 86 -19.83 -10.11 -3.26
N PRO A 87 -18.82 -10.86 -3.73
CA PRO A 87 -18.95 -11.66 -4.96
C PRO A 87 -20.11 -12.65 -4.89
N LYS A 88 -20.96 -12.66 -5.91
CA LYS A 88 -22.22 -13.46 -5.93
C LYS A 88 -22.00 -14.98 -6.01
N ASN A 89 -20.82 -15.40 -6.44
CA ASN A 89 -20.42 -16.81 -6.55
C ASN A 89 -19.83 -17.38 -5.25
N VAL A 90 -19.76 -16.57 -4.18
CA VAL A 90 -19.22 -16.94 -2.87
C VAL A 90 -20.39 -17.12 -1.89
N SER A 91 -20.34 -18.16 -1.08
CA SER A 91 -21.36 -18.42 -0.05
C SER A 91 -21.30 -17.39 1.07
N ILE A 92 -22.43 -17.17 1.77
CA ILE A 92 -22.50 -16.27 2.91
C ILE A 92 -21.50 -16.70 4.00
N ASP A 93 -21.39 -18.00 4.28
CA ASP A 93 -20.46 -18.55 5.28
C ASP A 93 -18.99 -18.23 4.95
N GLU A 94 -18.62 -18.22 3.66
CA GLU A 94 -17.27 -17.86 3.22
C GLU A 94 -17.02 -16.36 3.36
N ILE A 95 -18.01 -15.53 3.03
CA ILE A 95 -17.96 -14.07 3.22
C ILE A 95 -17.77 -13.73 4.71
N GLU A 96 -18.57 -14.34 5.60
CA GLU A 96 -18.48 -14.14 7.05
C GLU A 96 -17.09 -14.54 7.58
N LYS A 97 -16.60 -15.71 7.19
CA LYS A 97 -15.25 -16.18 7.55
C LYS A 97 -14.18 -15.22 7.07
N MET A 98 -14.33 -14.67 5.86
CA MET A 98 -13.40 -13.70 5.32
C MET A 98 -13.44 -12.39 6.11
N PHE A 99 -14.62 -11.85 6.42
CA PHE A 99 -14.78 -10.64 7.23
C PHE A 99 -14.10 -10.79 8.60
N TYR A 100 -14.33 -11.89 9.30
CA TYR A 100 -13.64 -12.19 10.56
C TYR A 100 -12.11 -12.29 10.36
N SER A 101 -11.66 -12.94 9.28
CA SER A 101 -10.24 -13.17 9.02
C SER A 101 -9.45 -11.88 8.80
N VAL A 102 -10.06 -10.86 8.20
CA VAL A 102 -9.45 -9.53 8.01
C VAL A 102 -9.71 -8.57 9.17
N GLY A 103 -10.36 -9.05 10.25
CA GLY A 103 -10.66 -8.26 11.44
C GLY A 103 -11.90 -7.37 11.32
N PHE A 104 -12.78 -7.61 10.34
CA PHE A 104 -14.06 -6.93 10.21
C PHE A 104 -15.15 -7.71 10.96
N GLY A 105 -15.07 -7.76 12.30
CA GLY A 105 -15.93 -8.60 13.16
C GLY A 105 -17.23 -7.96 13.61
N SER A 106 -17.53 -6.70 13.26
CA SER A 106 -18.77 -6.01 13.66
C SER A 106 -19.92 -6.38 12.74
N VAL A 107 -20.70 -7.40 13.10
CA VAL A 107 -21.84 -7.86 12.30
C VAL A 107 -22.84 -6.73 11.96
N PRO A 108 -23.18 -5.80 12.89
CA PRO A 108 -24.04 -4.66 12.52
C PRO A 108 -23.46 -3.77 11.40
N SER A 109 -22.13 -3.73 11.24
CA SER A 109 -21.47 -2.96 10.17
C SER A 109 -21.59 -3.67 8.82
N TRP A 110 -21.75 -4.98 8.77
CA TRP A 110 -21.95 -5.73 7.51
C TRP A 110 -23.27 -5.38 6.81
N LEU A 111 -24.25 -4.95 7.61
CA LEU A 111 -25.60 -4.57 7.15
C LEU A 111 -25.72 -3.09 6.78
N LYS A 112 -24.62 -2.35 6.85
CA LYS A 112 -24.57 -0.92 6.48
C LYS A 112 -24.05 -0.74 5.06
N PRO A 113 -24.45 0.34 4.37
CA PRO A 113 -23.85 0.69 3.09
C PRO A 113 -22.40 1.15 3.29
N TYR A 114 -21.54 0.88 2.30
CA TYR A 114 -20.11 1.14 2.36
C TYR A 114 -19.74 2.59 2.71
N ASN A 115 -20.50 3.56 2.20
CA ASN A 115 -20.21 4.99 2.38
C ASN A 115 -20.28 5.47 3.82
N VAL A 116 -21.04 4.79 4.71
CA VAL A 116 -21.17 5.15 6.13
C VAL A 116 -20.17 4.42 7.05
N LEU A 117 -19.37 3.51 6.51
CA LEU A 117 -18.35 2.83 7.26
C LEU A 117 -17.17 3.77 7.59
N SER A 118 -16.51 3.52 8.72
CA SER A 118 -15.22 4.17 9.03
C SER A 118 -14.14 3.77 8.02
N ASN A 119 -13.08 4.57 7.91
CA ASN A 119 -11.97 4.26 7.00
C ASN A 119 -11.33 2.89 7.27
N GLY A 120 -11.21 2.51 8.55
CA GLY A 120 -10.70 1.20 8.94
C GLY A 120 -11.62 0.04 8.56
N GLU A 121 -12.94 0.24 8.62
CA GLU A 121 -13.92 -0.75 8.16
C GLU A 121 -13.90 -0.85 6.64
N LYS A 122 -13.87 0.28 5.92
CA LYS A 122 -13.75 0.33 4.45
C LYS A 122 -12.54 -0.44 3.96
N MET A 123 -11.36 -0.16 4.52
CA MET A 123 -10.14 -0.88 4.17
C MET A 123 -10.28 -2.40 4.35
N ARG A 124 -10.92 -2.84 5.44
CA ARG A 124 -11.13 -4.27 5.70
C ARG A 124 -12.14 -4.90 4.75
N VAL A 125 -13.20 -4.19 4.40
CA VAL A 125 -14.18 -4.63 3.41
C VAL A 125 -13.55 -4.77 2.03
N ASP A 126 -12.79 -3.76 1.58
CA ASP A 126 -12.08 -3.78 0.30
C ASP A 126 -11.09 -4.95 0.24
N LEU A 127 -10.37 -5.18 1.33
CA LEU A 127 -9.44 -6.28 1.43
C LEU A 127 -10.13 -7.64 1.42
N ALA A 128 -11.24 -7.79 2.16
CA ALA A 128 -12.03 -9.02 2.16
C ALA A 128 -12.55 -9.35 0.77
N ARG A 129 -13.09 -8.35 0.07
CA ARG A 129 -13.60 -8.50 -1.30
C ARG A 129 -12.47 -8.90 -2.26
N ALA A 130 -11.32 -8.23 -2.19
CA ALA A 130 -10.16 -8.57 -3.02
C ALA A 130 -9.70 -10.01 -2.78
N LEU A 131 -9.65 -10.46 -1.52
CA LEU A 131 -9.27 -11.81 -1.14
C LEU A 131 -10.28 -12.88 -1.55
N LEU A 132 -11.57 -12.54 -1.64
CA LEU A 132 -12.60 -13.43 -2.16
C LEU A 132 -12.53 -13.57 -3.68
N GLU A 133 -12.11 -12.50 -4.38
CA GLU A 133 -12.06 -12.49 -5.85
C GLU A 133 -10.76 -13.06 -6.43
N LYS A 134 -9.61 -12.90 -5.72
CA LYS A 134 -8.27 -13.24 -6.24
C LYS A 134 -7.41 -13.98 -5.21
N ASP A 135 -6.46 -14.78 -5.71
CA ASP A 135 -5.46 -15.46 -4.89
C ASP A 135 -4.17 -14.63 -4.71
N LYS A 136 -3.92 -13.71 -5.61
CA LYS A 136 -2.82 -12.75 -5.54
C LYS A 136 -3.38 -11.35 -5.64
N ILE A 137 -3.06 -10.49 -4.68
CA ILE A 137 -3.53 -9.10 -4.62
C ILE A 137 -2.40 -8.14 -4.30
N CYS A 138 -2.42 -6.98 -4.97
CA CYS A 138 -1.56 -5.85 -4.68
C CYS A 138 -2.45 -4.69 -4.20
N PHE A 139 -2.32 -4.29 -2.93
CA PHE A 139 -3.20 -3.35 -2.26
C PHE A 139 -2.46 -2.04 -1.95
N ASP A 140 -2.92 -0.96 -2.59
CA ASP A 140 -2.32 0.36 -2.44
C ASP A 140 -2.80 1.08 -1.18
N GLU A 141 -2.01 2.04 -0.71
CA GLU A 141 -2.28 2.85 0.48
C GLU A 141 -2.65 2.01 1.72
N PHE A 142 -2.05 0.80 1.81
CA PHE A 142 -2.33 -0.11 2.90
C PHE A 142 -1.96 0.53 4.25
N THR A 143 -2.96 0.66 5.12
CA THR A 143 -2.91 1.30 6.44
C THR A 143 -2.70 2.83 6.45
N SER A 144 -2.68 3.52 5.31
CA SER A 144 -2.42 4.96 5.26
C SER A 144 -3.55 5.81 5.86
N VAL A 145 -4.79 5.31 5.81
CA VAL A 145 -6.01 6.03 6.21
C VAL A 145 -6.53 5.65 7.61
N VAL A 146 -5.77 4.87 8.38
CA VAL A 146 -6.18 4.35 9.69
C VAL A 146 -5.17 4.71 10.78
N ASP A 147 -5.63 4.82 12.03
CA ASP A 147 -4.73 4.98 13.16
C ASP A 147 -3.79 3.78 13.36
N ARG A 148 -2.70 3.97 14.10
CA ARG A 148 -1.65 2.95 14.21
C ARG A 148 -2.07 1.69 14.96
N ASN A 149 -3.02 1.79 15.91
CA ASN A 149 -3.54 0.61 16.63
C ASN A 149 -4.41 -0.25 15.71
N VAL A 150 -5.25 0.42 14.90
CA VAL A 150 -6.06 -0.26 13.87
C VAL A 150 -5.16 -0.88 12.81
N ALA A 151 -4.11 -0.18 12.36
CA ALA A 151 -3.12 -0.69 11.42
C ALA A 151 -2.43 -1.95 11.93
N GLN A 152 -1.96 -1.94 13.19
CA GLN A 152 -1.30 -3.08 13.82
C GLN A 152 -2.24 -4.30 13.85
N THR A 153 -3.46 -4.10 14.32
CA THR A 153 -4.47 -5.17 14.40
C THR A 153 -4.78 -5.74 13.01
N ALA A 154 -4.92 -4.87 12.01
CA ALA A 154 -5.16 -5.28 10.62
C ALA A 154 -3.98 -6.07 10.05
N CYS A 155 -2.75 -5.60 10.22
CA CYS A 155 -1.55 -6.30 9.76
C CYS A 155 -1.45 -7.72 10.31
N ILE A 156 -1.67 -7.88 11.63
CA ILE A 156 -1.63 -9.19 12.30
C ILE A 156 -2.74 -10.12 11.77
N ALA A 157 -3.95 -9.61 11.60
CA ALA A 157 -5.08 -10.38 11.07
C ALA A 157 -4.80 -10.85 9.64
N ILE A 158 -4.33 -9.94 8.78
CA ILE A 158 -4.01 -10.22 7.38
C ILE A 158 -2.87 -11.21 7.25
N ASN A 159 -1.78 -11.07 8.02
CA ASN A 159 -0.69 -12.03 8.03
C ASN A 159 -1.20 -13.45 8.27
N LYS A 160 -2.06 -13.63 9.30
CA LYS A 160 -2.67 -14.92 9.61
C LYS A 160 -3.58 -15.43 8.50
N ALA A 161 -4.43 -14.55 7.94
CA ALA A 161 -5.39 -14.92 6.90
C ALA A 161 -4.67 -15.37 5.63
N ILE A 162 -3.69 -14.60 5.15
CA ILE A 162 -2.92 -14.86 3.94
C ILE A 162 -2.16 -16.18 4.06
N LYS A 163 -1.42 -16.39 5.14
CA LYS A 163 -0.66 -17.64 5.37
C LYS A 163 -1.56 -18.87 5.47
N LYS A 164 -2.71 -18.74 6.17
CA LYS A 164 -3.67 -19.84 6.32
C LYS A 164 -4.31 -20.25 5.00
N GLN A 165 -4.56 -19.28 4.11
CA GLN A 165 -5.21 -19.52 2.82
C GLN A 165 -4.22 -19.78 1.69
N ASN A 166 -2.91 -19.72 1.97
CA ASN A 166 -1.82 -19.83 0.98
C ASN A 166 -1.97 -18.86 -0.20
N LYS A 167 -2.47 -17.65 0.08
CA LYS A 167 -2.61 -16.56 -0.91
C LYS A 167 -1.36 -15.70 -0.95
N GLN A 168 -1.29 -14.80 -1.94
CA GLN A 168 -0.22 -13.81 -2.07
C GLN A 168 -0.77 -12.40 -1.88
N PHE A 169 -0.14 -11.63 -1.00
CA PHE A 169 -0.52 -10.26 -0.68
C PHE A 169 0.68 -9.32 -0.80
N ILE A 170 0.55 -8.28 -1.62
CA ILE A 170 1.53 -7.22 -1.74
C ILE A 170 0.93 -5.94 -1.15
N ALA A 171 1.50 -5.48 -0.05
CA ALA A 171 1.12 -4.20 0.55
C ALA A 171 1.97 -3.07 -0.04
N ILE A 172 1.34 -1.92 -0.30
CA ILE A 172 2.03 -0.69 -0.64
C ILE A 172 1.74 0.31 0.48
N SER A 173 2.78 0.83 1.14
CA SER A 173 2.60 1.73 2.28
C SER A 173 3.73 2.76 2.40
N CYS A 174 3.41 3.92 2.98
CA CYS A 174 4.42 4.89 3.40
C CYS A 174 4.94 4.63 4.82
N HIS A 175 4.38 3.67 5.54
CA HIS A 175 4.66 3.39 6.94
C HIS A 175 5.58 2.19 7.13
N TYR A 176 6.74 2.39 7.75
CA TYR A 176 7.74 1.34 7.98
C TYR A 176 7.45 0.46 9.20
N ASP A 177 6.68 0.93 10.17
CA ASP A 177 6.29 0.19 11.36
C ASP A 177 5.45 -1.05 11.06
N ILE A 178 4.76 -1.07 9.91
CA ILE A 178 4.00 -2.27 9.47
C ILE A 178 4.91 -3.46 9.14
N ILE A 179 6.20 -3.26 8.93
CA ILE A 179 7.16 -4.36 8.69
C ILE A 179 7.14 -5.34 9.85
N GLU A 180 7.16 -4.84 11.09
CA GLU A 180 7.14 -5.66 12.29
C GLU A 180 5.82 -6.44 12.44
N TRP A 181 4.70 -5.81 12.09
CA TRP A 181 3.36 -6.39 12.28
C TRP A 181 2.91 -7.29 11.14
N LEU A 182 3.23 -6.91 9.91
CA LEU A 182 2.86 -7.65 8.71
C LEU A 182 3.81 -8.82 8.42
N GLN A 183 5.09 -8.71 8.85
CA GLN A 183 6.14 -9.70 8.65
C GLN A 183 6.24 -10.18 7.20
N PRO A 184 6.55 -9.28 6.24
CA PRO A 184 6.64 -9.65 4.85
C PRO A 184 7.83 -10.56 4.57
N ASP A 185 7.68 -11.45 3.57
CA ASP A 185 8.75 -12.34 3.12
C ASP A 185 9.81 -11.58 2.31
N TRP A 186 9.38 -10.48 1.65
CA TRP A 186 10.26 -9.56 0.95
C TRP A 186 9.79 -8.11 1.07
N ILE A 187 10.73 -7.19 0.99
CA ILE A 187 10.50 -5.75 1.04
C ILE A 187 11.22 -5.10 -0.15
N PHE A 188 10.54 -4.22 -0.86
CA PHE A 188 11.15 -3.28 -1.79
C PHE A 188 11.08 -1.87 -1.22
N ASP A 189 12.24 -1.29 -0.91
CA ASP A 189 12.34 0.08 -0.39
C ASP A 189 12.55 1.06 -1.56
N THR A 190 11.52 1.84 -1.87
CA THR A 190 11.57 2.79 -2.99
C THR A 190 12.42 4.02 -2.72
N ASN A 191 12.77 4.33 -1.46
CA ASN A 191 13.75 5.39 -1.18
C ASN A 191 15.17 4.98 -1.56
N LYS A 192 15.46 3.67 -1.50
CA LYS A 192 16.77 3.10 -1.82
C LYS A 192 16.80 2.39 -3.17
N MET A 193 15.62 2.18 -3.78
CA MET A 193 15.44 1.34 -4.98
C MET A 193 16.08 -0.05 -4.82
N GLN A 194 15.90 -0.67 -3.66
CA GLN A 194 16.55 -1.94 -3.30
C GLN A 194 15.58 -2.95 -2.69
N MET A 195 15.81 -4.22 -3.01
CA MET A 195 15.17 -5.35 -2.35
C MET A 195 15.85 -5.67 -1.02
N VAL A 196 15.02 -6.02 -0.04
CA VAL A 196 15.45 -6.58 1.23
C VAL A 196 14.72 -7.90 1.44
N PHE A 197 15.45 -9.00 1.45
CA PHE A 197 14.89 -10.31 1.80
C PHE A 197 14.86 -10.44 3.31
N THR A 198 13.72 -10.79 3.87
CA THR A 198 13.57 -10.86 5.31
C THR A 198 13.55 -12.30 5.81
N ILE A 199 14.69 -12.74 6.33
CA ILE A 199 14.69 -13.75 7.37
C ILE A 199 14.34 -13.00 8.67
N ALA A 200 13.48 -13.56 9.53
CA ALA A 200 12.93 -12.87 10.72
C ALA A 200 13.96 -12.15 11.61
N HIS A 201 15.23 -12.52 11.53
CA HIS A 201 16.35 -11.89 12.26
C HIS A 201 16.85 -10.59 11.57
N ASP A 202 16.71 -10.46 10.27
CA ASP A 202 17.21 -9.31 9.51
C ASP A 202 16.23 -8.14 9.52
N GLN A 203 14.95 -8.38 9.79
CA GLN A 203 13.94 -7.31 9.93
C GLN A 203 14.31 -6.32 11.05
N LYS A 204 14.73 -6.83 12.21
CA LYS A 204 15.18 -5.98 13.34
C LYS A 204 16.39 -5.13 12.97
N LYS A 205 17.35 -5.73 12.26
CA LYS A 205 18.58 -5.03 11.83
C LYS A 205 18.27 -3.96 10.79
N TYR A 206 17.35 -4.23 9.86
CA TYR A 206 16.88 -3.29 8.86
C TYR A 206 16.18 -2.09 9.50
N LEU A 207 15.25 -2.30 10.43
CA LEU A 207 14.57 -1.23 11.17
C LEU A 207 15.53 -0.41 12.01
N GLN A 208 16.49 -1.05 12.71
CA GLN A 208 17.52 -0.36 13.50
C GLN A 208 18.42 0.52 12.63
N SER A 209 18.82 0.06 11.44
CA SER A 209 19.65 0.87 10.53
C SER A 209 18.94 2.13 10.04
N ARG A 210 17.61 2.13 9.99
CA ARG A 210 16.83 3.30 9.62
C ARG A 210 16.70 4.33 10.75
N VAL A 211 16.44 3.89 11.98
CA VAL A 211 16.38 4.77 13.13
C VAL A 211 17.69 5.53 13.32
N VAL A 212 18.82 4.87 13.07
CA VAL A 212 20.16 5.53 13.11
C VAL A 212 20.35 6.50 11.94
N GLY A 213 19.81 6.20 10.75
CA GLY A 213 19.86 7.08 9.57
C GLY A 213 19.04 8.36 9.74
N GLU A 214 17.86 8.27 10.34
CA GLU A 214 16.99 9.42 10.61
C GLU A 214 17.58 10.34 11.68
N ASN A 215 18.25 9.80 12.70
CA ASN A 215 18.91 10.61 13.73
C ASN A 215 20.20 11.32 13.24
N ASN A 216 20.82 10.84 12.16
CA ASN A 216 21.98 11.50 11.56
C ASN A 216 21.62 12.52 10.46
N GLY A 217 20.35 12.56 10.03
CA GLY A 217 19.86 13.52 9.02
C GLY A 217 19.40 14.88 9.56
N THR A 218 19.37 15.07 10.87
CA THR A 218 18.96 16.32 11.52
C THR A 218 20.13 17.15 12.01
N ASN A 219 21.15 17.34 11.19
CA ASN A 219 22.10 18.44 11.37
C ASN A 219 22.58 18.86 9.99
N LEU A 220 21.96 19.90 9.46
CA LEU A 220 22.62 20.92 8.63
C LEU A 220 21.58 21.72 7.89
N GLY A 221 21.59 22.98 8.16
CA GLY A 221 21.08 23.96 7.24
C GLY A 221 20.57 25.22 7.92
N ASN A 222 21.47 26.06 8.40
CA ASN A 222 21.22 27.46 8.63
C ASN A 222 20.36 28.05 7.52
N ILE A 223 19.12 28.37 7.84
CA ILE A 223 18.37 29.37 7.09
C ILE A 223 18.88 30.71 7.59
N ILE A 224 19.73 31.36 6.81
CA ILE A 224 19.98 32.79 6.88
C ILE A 224 18.93 33.43 5.96
N ILE A 225 18.17 34.27 6.58
CA ILE A 225 17.23 35.32 6.13
C ILE A 225 17.28 35.63 4.63
#